data_dbc25f9ee2bc5d13173f135e61886eb3
#
_entry.id   dbc25f9ee2bc5d13173f135e61886eb3
#
_cell.length_a   1.000
_cell.length_b   1.000
_cell.length_c   1.000
_cell.angle_alpha   90.00
_cell.angle_beta   90.00
_cell.angle_gamma   90.00
#
_symmetry.space_group_name_H-M   'P 1'
#
loop_
_entity.id
_entity.type
_entity.pdbx_description
1 polymer ?
#
loop_
_entity_poly.entity_id
_entity_poly.type
_entity_poly.pdbx_seq_one_letter_code
_entity_poly.pdbx_strand_id
1 'polypeptide(L)'
;MAELWSLRGLSWRELTKRTCRKSWDDEIFGQSARMALYFFFALFPVLLLLLILLGKTVGGASDWRDALLDSFKQVLPPDASALMTQTIQQISVGAVLGTGALLAAVYAAWGSLNGTWAMMTGLNKAYEVEEKRPWWRILLIMFSLTISLSVLGLIALTAIVYSNRAWKIIGQHLGAPAHFEFLWRIVQWTLIVILLLFSFAVLYRFGPNLKDRRWQWSIPGAVVAVTLWLPSTLLLRMYQEHFGSSRIYGRLNAVATLLLWLYLTGAAIFVGGEANSEIEKAAAEAGHSDVRGAGERRSGGGGSSDQ
;
A
#
# COMPACT_ATOMS: atom_id res chain seq x y z
N MET A 1 -9.24 -5.69 -23.87
CA MET A 1 -8.69 -6.31 -22.62
C MET A 1 -7.63 -7.38 -22.94
N ALA A 2 -7.85 -8.29 -23.88
CA ALA A 2 -6.84 -9.30 -24.28
C ALA A 2 -5.53 -8.70 -24.81
N GLU A 3 -5.57 -7.56 -25.47
CA GLU A 3 -4.37 -6.87 -26.00
C GLU A 3 -3.45 -6.27 -24.92
N LEU A 4 -3.96 -5.96 -23.72
CA LEU A 4 -3.15 -5.45 -22.62
C LEU A 4 -2.21 -6.52 -22.05
N TRP A 5 -2.60 -7.79 -22.12
CA TRP A 5 -1.83 -8.93 -21.62
C TRP A 5 -0.86 -9.50 -22.65
N SER A 6 -0.99 -9.13 -23.93
CA SER A 6 -0.04 -9.54 -24.98
C SER A 6 1.32 -8.83 -24.88
N LEU A 7 1.51 -7.96 -23.86
CA LEU A 7 2.70 -7.12 -23.66
C LEU A 7 3.14 -6.35 -24.91
N ARG A 8 2.26 -6.31 -25.93
CA ARG A 8 2.40 -5.56 -27.19
C ARG A 8 3.79 -5.67 -27.83
N GLY A 9 4.36 -6.88 -27.83
CA GLY A 9 5.66 -7.19 -28.43
C GLY A 9 6.82 -7.32 -27.44
N LEU A 10 6.64 -6.99 -26.15
CA LEU A 10 7.63 -7.27 -25.11
C LEU A 10 7.50 -8.70 -24.62
N SER A 11 8.63 -9.42 -24.56
CA SER A 11 8.70 -10.67 -23.80
C SER A 11 8.65 -10.39 -22.30
N TRP A 12 8.06 -11.27 -21.49
CA TRP A 12 8.09 -11.21 -20.03
C TRP A 12 9.52 -11.10 -19.47
N ARG A 13 10.48 -11.76 -20.11
CA ARG A 13 11.91 -11.67 -19.75
C ARG A 13 12.45 -10.25 -19.96
N GLU A 14 12.10 -9.63 -21.09
CA GLU A 14 12.55 -8.27 -21.39
C GLU A 14 11.91 -7.24 -20.46
N LEU A 15 10.60 -7.37 -20.19
CA LEU A 15 9.91 -6.53 -19.22
C LEU A 15 10.59 -6.61 -17.84
N THR A 16 10.81 -7.83 -17.32
CA THR A 16 11.46 -8.03 -16.02
C THR A 16 12.86 -7.41 -16.00
N LYS A 17 13.66 -7.63 -17.05
CA LYS A 17 15.01 -7.07 -17.16
C LYS A 17 15.01 -5.55 -17.17
N ARG A 18 14.14 -4.92 -17.97
CA ARG A 18 13.99 -3.46 -18.05
C ARG A 18 13.50 -2.89 -16.71
N THR A 19 12.47 -3.48 -16.12
CA THR A 19 11.94 -3.07 -14.81
C THR A 19 13.00 -3.18 -13.71
N CYS A 20 13.73 -4.30 -13.61
CA CYS A 20 14.77 -4.47 -12.60
C CYS A 20 15.91 -3.47 -12.76
N ARG A 21 16.41 -3.29 -14.00
CA ARG A 21 17.47 -2.31 -14.27
C ARG A 21 17.04 -0.90 -13.89
N LYS A 22 15.83 -0.51 -14.31
CA LYS A 22 15.29 0.81 -14.05
C LYS A 22 15.01 1.04 -12.57
N SER A 23 14.48 0.04 -11.88
CA SER A 23 14.30 0.08 -10.41
C SER A 23 15.60 0.38 -9.66
N TRP A 24 16.72 -0.07 -10.20
CA TRP A 24 18.04 0.22 -9.63
C TRP A 24 18.50 1.63 -9.97
N ASP A 25 18.38 2.03 -11.24
CA ASP A 25 18.82 3.34 -11.75
C ASP A 25 17.99 4.49 -11.10
N ASP A 26 16.72 4.25 -10.81
CA ASP A 26 15.80 5.22 -10.19
C ASP A 26 15.83 5.21 -8.66
N GLU A 27 16.76 4.46 -8.04
CA GLU A 27 16.94 4.39 -6.58
C GLU A 27 15.63 4.06 -5.83
N ILE A 28 14.80 3.17 -6.38
CA ILE A 28 13.50 2.78 -5.81
C ILE A 28 13.66 2.35 -4.35
N PHE A 29 14.74 1.68 -4.02
CA PHE A 29 15.02 1.22 -2.66
C PHE A 29 15.17 2.39 -1.67
N GLY A 30 15.82 3.47 -2.08
CA GLY A 30 15.90 4.70 -1.28
C GLY A 30 14.53 5.37 -1.09
N GLN A 31 13.72 5.42 -2.16
CA GLN A 31 12.36 5.95 -2.09
C GLN A 31 11.46 5.10 -1.18
N SER A 32 11.61 3.78 -1.23
CA SER A 32 10.90 2.83 -0.36
C SER A 32 11.24 3.03 1.12
N ALA A 33 12.52 3.25 1.43
CA ALA A 33 12.96 3.52 2.79
C ALA A 33 12.39 4.85 3.34
N ARG A 34 12.39 5.91 2.51
CA ARG A 34 11.80 7.20 2.85
C ARG A 34 10.29 7.08 3.11
N MET A 35 9.58 6.38 2.25
CA MET A 35 8.16 6.11 2.41
C MET A 35 7.88 5.32 3.70
N ALA A 36 8.62 4.24 3.93
CA ALA A 36 8.48 3.39 5.09
C ALA A 36 8.63 4.17 6.40
N LEU A 37 9.61 5.06 6.47
CA LEU A 37 9.87 5.88 7.65
C LEU A 37 8.68 6.82 7.96
N TYR A 38 8.14 7.52 6.96
CA TYR A 38 7.01 8.42 7.18
C TYR A 38 5.75 7.66 7.60
N PHE A 39 5.45 6.53 6.96
CA PHE A 39 4.30 5.71 7.35
C PHE A 39 4.48 5.06 8.72
N PHE A 40 5.69 4.67 9.08
CA PHE A 40 5.99 4.19 10.42
C PHE A 40 5.65 5.24 11.48
N PHE A 41 6.09 6.48 11.30
CA PHE A 41 5.76 7.56 12.23
C PHE A 41 4.28 7.95 12.21
N ALA A 42 3.60 7.83 11.08
CA ALA A 42 2.17 8.09 10.99
C ALA A 42 1.31 7.04 11.68
N LEU A 43 1.78 5.79 11.71
CA LEU A 43 0.98 4.64 12.11
C LEU A 43 0.50 4.72 13.58
N PHE A 44 1.37 5.09 14.50
CA PHE A 44 1.02 5.19 15.92
C PHE A 44 -0.02 6.28 16.22
N PRO A 45 0.14 7.52 15.74
CA PRO A 45 -0.89 8.55 15.88
C PRO A 45 -2.21 8.20 15.19
N VAL A 46 -2.16 7.56 14.00
CA VAL A 46 -3.37 7.10 13.30
C VAL A 46 -4.11 6.06 14.12
N LEU A 47 -3.40 5.08 14.68
CA LEU A 47 -3.98 4.09 15.59
C LEU A 47 -4.64 4.74 16.80
N LEU A 48 -3.96 5.71 17.42
CA LEU A 48 -4.51 6.44 18.57
C LEU A 48 -5.81 7.14 18.21
N LEU A 49 -5.85 7.86 17.08
CA LEU A 49 -7.07 8.52 16.60
C LEU A 49 -8.19 7.53 16.30
N LEU A 50 -7.87 6.41 15.69
CA LEU A 50 -8.82 5.34 15.39
C LEU A 50 -9.42 4.77 16.69
N LEU A 51 -8.59 4.55 17.72
CA LEU A 51 -9.03 4.10 19.03
C LEU A 51 -9.95 5.11 19.72
N ILE A 52 -9.61 6.40 19.64
CA ILE A 52 -10.45 7.48 20.23
C ILE A 52 -11.80 7.56 19.49
N LEU A 53 -11.79 7.51 18.16
CA LEU A 53 -12.98 7.65 17.34
C LEU A 53 -13.93 6.46 17.56
N LEU A 54 -13.42 5.26 17.48
CA LEU A 54 -14.22 4.03 17.64
C LEU A 54 -14.65 3.81 19.08
N GLY A 55 -13.84 4.17 20.05
CA GLY A 55 -14.19 4.08 21.47
C GLY A 55 -15.37 4.95 21.88
N LYS A 56 -15.66 6.03 21.14
CA LYS A 56 -16.80 6.91 21.38
C LYS A 56 -18.10 6.46 20.69
N THR A 57 -17.98 5.78 19.55
CA THR A 57 -19.12 5.52 18.66
C THR A 57 -19.75 4.14 18.85
N VAL A 58 -19.01 3.18 19.36
CA VAL A 58 -19.46 1.79 19.49
C VAL A 58 -19.55 1.43 20.97
N GLY A 59 -20.77 1.22 21.48
CA GLY A 59 -21.08 0.93 22.87
C GLY A 59 -20.51 -0.38 23.47
N GLY A 60 -19.53 -1.00 22.81
CA GLY A 60 -18.75 -2.15 23.21
C GLY A 60 -17.29 -1.95 22.83
N ALA A 61 -16.59 -1.07 23.56
CA ALA A 61 -15.19 -0.74 23.26
C ALA A 61 -14.24 -1.95 23.26
N SER A 62 -14.61 -3.08 23.89
CA SER A 62 -13.84 -4.32 23.91
C SER A 62 -13.91 -5.07 22.57
N ASP A 63 -15.10 -5.22 22.01
CA ASP A 63 -15.35 -6.13 20.87
C ASP A 63 -14.64 -5.73 19.57
N TRP A 64 -14.66 -4.44 19.24
CA TRP A 64 -13.98 -3.98 18.02
C TRP A 64 -12.46 -3.87 18.21
N ARG A 65 -12.01 -3.59 19.46
CA ARG A 65 -10.58 -3.61 19.82
C ARG A 65 -10.00 -4.99 19.62
N ASP A 66 -10.66 -6.03 20.11
CA ASP A 66 -10.25 -7.41 19.94
C ASP A 66 -10.29 -7.82 18.46
N ALA A 67 -11.32 -7.42 17.74
CA ALA A 67 -11.43 -7.65 16.31
C ALA A 67 -10.32 -6.94 15.50
N LEU A 68 -9.93 -5.73 15.88
CA LEU A 68 -8.80 -5.01 15.29
C LEU A 68 -7.47 -5.73 15.54
N LEU A 69 -7.25 -6.18 16.79
CA LEU A 69 -6.06 -6.94 17.17
C LEU A 69 -5.94 -8.25 16.39
N ASP A 70 -7.05 -8.96 16.22
CA ASP A 70 -7.08 -10.20 15.44
C ASP A 70 -6.85 -9.95 13.95
N SER A 71 -7.31 -8.82 13.44
CA SER A 71 -7.03 -8.42 12.05
C SER A 71 -5.55 -8.12 11.82
N PHE A 72 -4.89 -7.46 12.76
CA PHE A 72 -3.44 -7.22 12.66
C PHE A 72 -2.65 -8.53 12.65
N LYS A 73 -3.05 -9.54 13.44
CA LYS A 73 -2.41 -10.86 13.42
C LYS A 73 -2.56 -11.58 12.07
N GLN A 74 -3.62 -11.29 11.31
CA GLN A 74 -3.84 -11.91 10.00
C GLN A 74 -3.03 -11.25 8.88
N VAL A 75 -2.80 -9.94 8.96
CA VAL A 75 -2.19 -9.14 7.87
C VAL A 75 -0.72 -8.87 8.12
N LEU A 76 -0.35 -8.55 9.37
CA LEU A 76 1.01 -8.17 9.72
C LEU A 76 1.86 -9.40 10.08
N PRO A 77 3.19 -9.30 9.90
CA PRO A 77 4.13 -10.27 10.46
C PRO A 77 4.00 -10.36 11.99
N PRO A 78 4.33 -11.51 12.62
CA PRO A 78 4.09 -11.76 14.06
C PRO A 78 4.63 -10.67 14.99
N ASP A 79 5.88 -10.25 14.82
CA ASP A 79 6.49 -9.22 15.67
C ASP A 79 5.86 -7.85 15.48
N ALA A 80 5.52 -7.49 14.23
CA ALA A 80 4.83 -6.23 13.94
C ALA A 80 3.41 -6.23 14.57
N SER A 81 2.68 -7.34 14.47
CA SER A 81 1.37 -7.48 15.12
C SER A 81 1.45 -7.44 16.64
N ALA A 82 2.51 -8.01 17.23
CA ALA A 82 2.77 -7.94 18.67
C ALA A 82 3.04 -6.50 19.14
N LEU A 83 3.83 -5.73 18.37
CA LEU A 83 4.07 -4.30 18.64
C LEU A 83 2.77 -3.50 18.61
N MET A 84 1.93 -3.71 17.60
CA MET A 84 0.62 -3.06 17.50
C MET A 84 -0.28 -3.42 18.67
N THR A 85 -0.32 -4.70 19.03
CA THR A 85 -1.11 -5.19 20.17
C THR A 85 -0.67 -4.53 21.47
N GLN A 86 0.62 -4.49 21.75
CA GLN A 86 1.16 -3.83 22.96
C GLN A 86 0.83 -2.34 22.98
N THR A 87 1.00 -1.66 21.84
CA THR A 87 0.68 -0.23 21.71
C THR A 87 -0.80 0.02 22.02
N ILE A 88 -1.70 -0.74 21.39
CA ILE A 88 -3.14 -0.62 21.61
C ILE A 88 -3.54 -0.89 23.07
N GLN A 89 -2.91 -1.88 23.73
CA GLN A 89 -3.18 -2.22 25.12
C GLN A 89 -2.71 -1.14 26.10
N GLN A 90 -1.63 -0.43 25.78
CA GLN A 90 -1.08 0.64 26.61
C GLN A 90 -1.82 1.97 26.47
N ILE A 91 -2.57 2.16 25.36
CA ILE A 91 -3.35 3.37 25.15
C ILE A 91 -4.57 3.38 26.04
N SER A 92 -4.55 4.26 27.05
CA SER A 92 -5.74 4.60 27.83
C SER A 92 -6.50 5.72 27.14
N VAL A 93 -7.63 5.38 26.53
CA VAL A 93 -8.45 6.35 25.76
C VAL A 93 -8.87 7.56 26.62
N GLY A 94 -9.10 7.36 27.92
CA GLY A 94 -9.48 8.42 28.85
C GLY A 94 -8.38 9.46 29.14
N ALA A 95 -7.11 9.04 29.06
CA ALA A 95 -5.97 9.90 29.37
C ALA A 95 -5.51 10.79 28.20
N VAL A 96 -5.98 10.53 26.96
CA VAL A 96 -5.49 11.19 25.73
C VAL A 96 -6.51 12.17 25.14
N LEU A 97 -7.63 12.42 25.83
CA LEU A 97 -8.64 13.39 25.38
C LEU A 97 -8.10 14.83 25.48
N GLY A 98 -8.45 15.69 24.52
CA GLY A 98 -8.04 17.08 24.51
C GLY A 98 -6.75 17.35 23.71
N THR A 99 -5.76 17.96 24.32
CA THR A 99 -4.50 18.37 23.65
C THR A 99 -3.72 17.18 23.08
N GLY A 100 -3.74 16.02 23.76
CA GLY A 100 -3.10 14.80 23.27
C GLY A 100 -3.71 14.28 21.96
N ALA A 101 -5.05 14.31 21.85
CA ALA A 101 -5.74 13.93 20.63
C ALA A 101 -5.44 14.89 19.48
N LEU A 102 -5.36 16.20 19.76
CA LEU A 102 -5.00 17.20 18.77
C LEU A 102 -3.56 17.00 18.25
N LEU A 103 -2.60 16.79 19.16
CA LEU A 103 -1.21 16.49 18.78
C LEU A 103 -1.13 15.22 17.94
N ALA A 104 -1.82 14.15 18.35
CA ALA A 104 -1.89 12.93 17.57
C ALA A 104 -2.48 13.15 16.17
N ALA A 105 -3.52 13.99 16.03
CA ALA A 105 -4.10 14.35 14.74
C ALA A 105 -3.10 15.09 13.85
N VAL A 106 -2.36 16.05 14.41
CA VAL A 106 -1.33 16.79 13.69
C VAL A 106 -0.21 15.86 13.21
N TYR A 107 0.31 14.99 14.09
CA TYR A 107 1.35 14.04 13.74
C TYR A 107 0.88 13.00 12.72
N ALA A 108 -0.35 12.49 12.87
CA ALA A 108 -0.95 11.57 11.91
C ALA A 108 -1.07 12.22 10.52
N ALA A 109 -1.58 13.44 10.46
CA ALA A 109 -1.69 14.21 9.22
C ALA A 109 -0.31 14.46 8.60
N TRP A 110 0.65 14.94 9.40
CA TRP A 110 2.02 15.20 8.95
C TRP A 110 2.67 13.95 8.37
N GLY A 111 2.66 12.83 9.08
CA GLY A 111 3.28 11.58 8.64
C GLY A 111 2.58 10.99 7.41
N SER A 112 1.24 10.97 7.40
CA SER A 112 0.46 10.44 6.28
C SER A 112 0.65 11.26 5.00
N LEU A 113 0.66 12.59 5.10
CA LEU A 113 0.89 13.47 3.95
C LEU A 113 2.32 13.34 3.43
N ASN A 114 3.33 13.31 4.30
CA ASN A 114 4.72 13.09 3.88
C ASN A 114 4.92 11.70 3.27
N GLY A 115 4.27 10.68 3.81
CA GLY A 115 4.26 9.33 3.21
C GLY A 115 3.65 9.33 1.81
N THR A 116 2.50 10.00 1.64
CA THR A 116 1.85 10.16 0.33
C THR A 116 2.72 10.99 -0.62
N TRP A 117 3.39 12.03 -0.14
CA TRP A 117 4.35 12.79 -0.93
C TRP A 117 5.53 11.92 -1.38
N ALA A 118 6.07 11.09 -0.49
CA ALA A 118 7.13 10.14 -0.83
C ALA A 118 6.67 9.14 -1.91
N MET A 119 5.42 8.65 -1.83
CA MET A 119 4.83 7.82 -2.90
C MET A 119 4.73 8.57 -4.22
N MET A 120 4.19 9.79 -4.22
CA MET A 120 4.03 10.61 -5.43
C MET A 120 5.37 10.90 -6.10
N THR A 121 6.38 11.30 -5.33
CA THR A 121 7.72 11.60 -5.85
C THR A 121 8.44 10.36 -6.38
N GLY A 122 8.30 9.22 -5.70
CA GLY A 122 8.84 7.94 -6.18
C GLY A 122 8.15 7.49 -7.47
N LEU A 123 6.82 7.63 -7.56
CA LEU A 123 6.08 7.33 -8.79
C LEU A 123 6.40 8.30 -9.92
N ASN A 124 6.55 9.59 -9.66
CA ASN A 124 6.99 10.54 -10.68
C ASN A 124 8.34 10.14 -11.27
N LYS A 125 9.26 9.63 -10.44
CA LYS A 125 10.56 9.12 -10.89
C LYS A 125 10.38 7.85 -11.74
N ALA A 126 9.59 6.89 -11.27
CA ALA A 126 9.29 5.66 -11.99
C ALA A 126 8.64 5.90 -13.37
N TYR A 127 7.75 6.88 -13.45
CA TYR A 127 7.11 7.27 -14.71
C TYR A 127 7.91 8.30 -15.54
N GLU A 128 9.11 8.69 -15.07
CA GLU A 128 9.98 9.68 -15.73
C GLU A 128 9.28 11.02 -16.00
N VAL A 129 8.46 11.47 -15.09
CA VAL A 129 7.74 12.74 -15.19
C VAL A 129 8.22 13.73 -14.13
N GLU A 130 8.25 15.01 -14.51
CA GLU A 130 8.56 16.09 -13.59
C GLU A 130 7.29 16.56 -12.89
N GLU A 131 7.44 16.93 -11.60
CA GLU A 131 6.35 17.55 -10.87
C GLU A 131 6.22 19.02 -11.27
N LYS A 132 5.19 19.32 -12.09
CA LYS A 132 4.90 20.69 -12.57
C LYS A 132 3.58 21.25 -12.05
N ARG A 133 2.91 20.51 -11.17
CA ARG A 133 1.65 20.97 -10.56
C ARG A 133 1.94 22.09 -9.56
N PRO A 134 1.09 23.13 -9.48
CA PRO A 134 1.22 24.15 -8.45
C PRO A 134 1.02 23.52 -7.07
N TRP A 135 1.70 24.07 -6.05
CA TRP A 135 1.76 23.50 -4.70
C TRP A 135 0.39 23.18 -4.08
N TRP A 136 -0.63 23.99 -4.32
CA TRP A 136 -1.98 23.77 -3.81
C TRP A 136 -2.65 22.55 -4.45
N ARG A 137 -2.41 22.25 -5.75
CA ARG A 137 -2.89 21.02 -6.41
C ARG A 137 -2.19 19.79 -5.87
N ILE A 138 -0.89 19.89 -5.61
CA ILE A 138 -0.12 18.82 -4.98
C ILE A 138 -0.76 18.48 -3.62
N LEU A 139 -1.02 19.50 -2.80
CA LEU A 139 -1.64 19.34 -1.49
C LEU A 139 -3.02 18.68 -1.58
N LEU A 140 -3.88 19.14 -2.51
CA LEU A 140 -5.19 18.52 -2.75
C LEU A 140 -5.09 17.05 -3.15
N ILE A 141 -4.14 16.70 -4.02
CA ILE A 141 -3.93 15.31 -4.45
C ILE A 141 -3.42 14.48 -3.28
N MET A 142 -2.48 14.98 -2.49
CA MET A 142 -1.99 14.31 -1.29
C MET A 142 -3.13 14.00 -0.31
N PHE A 143 -3.97 14.99 0.00
CA PHE A 143 -5.14 14.79 0.86
C PHE A 143 -6.13 13.78 0.26
N SER A 144 -6.46 13.93 -1.02
CA SER A 144 -7.40 13.03 -1.71
C SER A 144 -6.89 11.59 -1.75
N LEU A 145 -5.62 11.37 -2.04
CA LEU A 145 -5.00 10.05 -2.02
C LEU A 145 -4.95 9.48 -0.61
N THR A 146 -4.52 10.27 0.37
CA THR A 146 -4.47 9.83 1.77
C THR A 146 -5.86 9.40 2.25
N ILE A 147 -6.89 10.20 2.00
CA ILE A 147 -8.28 9.87 2.37
C ILE A 147 -8.76 8.64 1.61
N SER A 148 -8.57 8.59 0.27
CA SER A 148 -9.03 7.47 -0.55
C SER A 148 -8.39 6.15 -0.13
N LEU A 149 -7.07 6.13 0.06
CA LEU A 149 -6.35 4.93 0.50
C LEU A 149 -6.73 4.54 1.94
N SER A 150 -6.95 5.51 2.83
CA SER A 150 -7.43 5.25 4.18
C SER A 150 -8.82 4.65 4.19
N VAL A 151 -9.75 5.17 3.37
CA VAL A 151 -11.11 4.62 3.24
C VAL A 151 -11.07 3.20 2.68
N LEU A 152 -10.29 2.95 1.62
CA LEU A 152 -10.13 1.61 1.07
C LEU A 152 -9.52 0.64 2.10
N GLY A 153 -8.52 1.09 2.86
CA GLY A 153 -7.93 0.33 3.96
C GLY A 153 -8.93 0.02 5.07
N LEU A 154 -9.78 0.98 5.45
CA LEU A 154 -10.84 0.77 6.43
C LEU A 154 -11.91 -0.20 5.92
N ILE A 155 -12.28 -0.13 4.65
CA ILE A 155 -13.20 -1.11 4.04
C ILE A 155 -12.60 -2.51 4.08
N ALA A 156 -11.33 -2.66 3.69
CA ALA A 156 -10.63 -3.94 3.75
C ALA A 156 -10.53 -4.47 5.19
N LEU A 157 -10.16 -3.62 6.14
CA LEU A 157 -10.12 -3.96 7.57
C LEU A 157 -11.49 -4.38 8.09
N THR A 158 -12.54 -3.64 7.77
CA THR A 158 -13.93 -3.97 8.13
C THR A 158 -14.35 -5.31 7.54
N ALA A 159 -14.01 -5.57 6.27
CA ALA A 159 -14.28 -6.85 5.63
C ALA A 159 -13.57 -8.02 6.36
N ILE A 160 -12.35 -7.82 6.85
CA ILE A 160 -11.62 -8.83 7.63
C ILE A 160 -12.28 -9.05 9.00
N VAL A 161 -12.55 -7.96 9.73
CA VAL A 161 -13.10 -7.99 11.09
C VAL A 161 -14.48 -8.64 11.14
N TYR A 162 -15.36 -8.22 10.25
CA TYR A 162 -16.75 -8.65 10.28
C TYR A 162 -17.05 -9.93 9.52
N SER A 163 -16.11 -10.43 8.73
CA SER A 163 -16.30 -11.65 7.93
C SER A 163 -16.71 -12.86 8.77
N ASN A 164 -16.03 -13.09 9.89
CA ASN A 164 -16.33 -14.22 10.77
C ASN A 164 -17.69 -14.06 11.47
N ARG A 165 -18.10 -12.83 11.81
CA ARG A 165 -19.42 -12.54 12.39
C ARG A 165 -20.52 -12.71 11.34
N ALA A 166 -20.33 -12.16 10.16
CA ALA A 166 -21.27 -12.31 9.05
C ALA A 166 -21.48 -13.77 8.70
N TRP A 167 -20.40 -14.56 8.64
CA TRP A 167 -20.51 -16.01 8.43
C TRP A 167 -21.35 -16.71 9.50
N LYS A 168 -21.09 -16.43 10.81
CA LYS A 168 -21.86 -17.04 11.90
C LYS A 168 -23.37 -16.73 11.78
N ILE A 169 -23.71 -15.48 11.47
CA ILE A 169 -25.12 -15.06 11.32
C ILE A 169 -25.74 -15.74 10.09
N ILE A 170 -25.11 -15.64 8.92
CA ILE A 170 -25.64 -16.17 7.66
C ILE A 170 -25.69 -17.71 7.71
N GLY A 171 -24.61 -18.35 8.18
CA GLY A 171 -24.50 -19.81 8.26
C GLY A 171 -25.54 -20.42 9.22
N GLN A 172 -25.79 -19.77 10.36
CA GLN A 172 -26.81 -20.24 11.32
C GLN A 172 -28.24 -20.09 10.78
N HIS A 173 -28.53 -18.99 10.08
CA HIS A 173 -29.88 -18.77 9.51
C HIS A 173 -30.17 -19.63 8.28
N LEU A 174 -29.14 -19.96 7.50
CA LEU A 174 -29.29 -20.76 6.27
C LEU A 174 -29.05 -22.27 6.48
N GLY A 175 -28.68 -22.69 7.68
CA GLY A 175 -28.30 -24.09 7.94
C GLY A 175 -27.15 -24.55 7.05
N ALA A 176 -26.21 -23.65 6.74
CA ALA A 176 -25.20 -23.87 5.70
C ALA A 176 -24.19 -24.97 6.11
N PRO A 177 -23.95 -25.95 5.22
CA PRO A 177 -22.98 -27.01 5.48
C PRO A 177 -21.53 -26.48 5.57
N ALA A 178 -20.63 -27.23 6.22
CA ALA A 178 -19.24 -26.83 6.49
C ALA A 178 -18.43 -26.38 5.25
N HIS A 179 -18.75 -26.90 4.07
CA HIS A 179 -18.08 -26.50 2.82
C HIS A 179 -18.41 -25.05 2.40
N PHE A 180 -19.50 -24.46 2.88
CA PHE A 180 -19.78 -23.05 2.65
C PHE A 180 -18.82 -22.12 3.41
N GLU A 181 -18.25 -22.52 4.53
CA GLU A 181 -17.20 -21.76 5.22
C GLU A 181 -15.96 -21.58 4.34
N PHE A 182 -15.58 -22.63 3.63
CA PHE A 182 -14.45 -22.55 2.68
C PHE A 182 -14.75 -21.57 1.53
N LEU A 183 -15.94 -21.63 0.93
CA LEU A 183 -16.37 -20.70 -0.10
C LEU A 183 -16.39 -19.25 0.43
N TRP A 184 -16.89 -19.04 1.64
CA TRP A 184 -16.90 -17.73 2.27
C TRP A 184 -15.50 -17.15 2.42
N ARG A 185 -14.53 -17.96 2.85
CA ARG A 185 -13.11 -17.55 2.94
C ARG A 185 -12.54 -17.18 1.56
N ILE A 186 -12.85 -17.93 0.53
CA ILE A 186 -12.42 -17.59 -0.85
C ILE A 186 -12.99 -16.23 -1.25
N VAL A 187 -14.29 -16.00 -1.05
CA VAL A 187 -14.94 -14.72 -1.38
C VAL A 187 -14.30 -13.56 -0.61
N GLN A 188 -14.05 -13.74 0.69
CA GLN A 188 -13.40 -12.73 1.53
C GLN A 188 -12.01 -12.37 1.02
N TRP A 189 -11.13 -13.35 0.80
CA TRP A 189 -9.77 -13.11 0.33
C TRP A 189 -9.74 -12.52 -1.08
N THR A 190 -10.65 -12.96 -1.94
CA THR A 190 -10.81 -12.39 -3.29
C THR A 190 -11.20 -10.91 -3.21
N LEU A 191 -12.15 -10.56 -2.34
CA LEU A 191 -12.54 -9.16 -2.12
C LEU A 191 -11.36 -8.31 -1.62
N ILE A 192 -10.57 -8.82 -0.67
CA ILE A 192 -9.38 -8.12 -0.15
C ILE A 192 -8.36 -7.89 -1.26
N VAL A 193 -8.08 -8.90 -2.08
CA VAL A 193 -7.16 -8.76 -3.22
C VAL A 193 -7.67 -7.75 -4.24
N ILE A 194 -8.97 -7.74 -4.54
CA ILE A 194 -9.59 -6.75 -5.43
C ILE A 194 -9.45 -5.33 -4.85
N LEU A 195 -9.71 -5.14 -3.56
CA LEU A 195 -9.54 -3.85 -2.88
C LEU A 195 -8.08 -3.38 -2.91
N LEU A 196 -7.13 -4.29 -2.73
CA LEU A 196 -5.70 -4.00 -2.80
C LEU A 196 -5.28 -3.61 -4.22
N LEU A 197 -5.71 -4.36 -5.23
CA LEU A 197 -5.48 -4.04 -6.63
C LEU A 197 -6.06 -2.67 -7.00
N PHE A 198 -7.28 -2.39 -6.53
CA PHE A 198 -7.93 -1.10 -6.76
C PHE A 198 -7.19 0.05 -6.07
N SER A 199 -6.70 -0.16 -4.83
CA SER A 199 -5.89 0.82 -4.11
C SER A 199 -4.61 1.18 -4.86
N PHE A 200 -3.89 0.18 -5.36
CA PHE A 200 -2.69 0.43 -6.18
C PHE A 200 -3.03 1.07 -7.52
N ALA A 201 -4.13 0.67 -8.17
CA ALA A 201 -4.57 1.31 -9.42
C ALA A 201 -4.93 2.79 -9.21
N VAL A 202 -5.60 3.14 -8.11
CA VAL A 202 -5.87 4.53 -7.70
C VAL A 202 -4.57 5.29 -7.49
N LEU A 203 -3.61 4.69 -6.79
CA LEU A 203 -2.31 5.30 -6.54
C LEU A 203 -1.54 5.56 -7.84
N TYR A 204 -1.49 4.59 -8.77
CA TYR A 204 -0.80 4.75 -10.06
C TYR A 204 -1.49 5.73 -10.99
N ARG A 205 -2.80 5.86 -10.88
CA ARG A 205 -3.56 6.80 -11.69
C ARG A 205 -3.42 8.26 -11.24
N PHE A 206 -3.45 8.49 -9.93
CA PHE A 206 -3.53 9.84 -9.37
C PHE A 206 -2.23 10.33 -8.74
N GLY A 207 -1.33 9.43 -8.34
CA GLY A 207 -0.04 9.75 -7.75
C GLY A 207 0.87 10.51 -8.71
N PRO A 208 1.28 9.91 -9.82
CA PRO A 208 2.21 10.55 -10.74
C PRO A 208 1.57 11.72 -11.51
N ASN A 209 2.41 12.65 -11.97
CA ASN A 209 1.97 13.83 -12.73
C ASN A 209 1.76 13.50 -14.22
N LEU A 210 0.73 12.72 -14.49
CA LEU A 210 0.36 12.32 -15.86
C LEU A 210 -0.74 13.21 -16.42
N LYS A 211 -0.65 13.62 -17.69
CA LYS A 211 -1.70 14.38 -18.40
C LYS A 211 -2.87 13.47 -18.76
N ASP A 212 -2.59 12.35 -19.43
CA ASP A 212 -3.60 11.36 -19.82
C ASP A 212 -3.66 10.22 -18.81
N ARG A 213 -4.73 10.23 -18.00
CA ARG A 213 -4.93 9.28 -16.90
C ARG A 213 -5.93 8.21 -17.30
N ARG A 214 -5.47 7.14 -17.97
CA ARG A 214 -6.34 6.02 -18.36
C ARG A 214 -6.20 4.86 -17.39
N TRP A 215 -7.32 4.31 -16.91
CA TRP A 215 -7.34 3.18 -15.97
C TRP A 215 -6.64 1.93 -16.50
N GLN A 216 -6.76 1.68 -17.79
CA GLN A 216 -6.18 0.51 -18.44
C GLN A 216 -4.66 0.40 -18.26
N TRP A 217 -3.96 1.53 -18.13
CA TRP A 217 -2.50 1.56 -17.94
C TRP A 217 -2.06 1.43 -16.50
N SER A 218 -2.98 1.58 -15.52
CA SER A 218 -2.68 1.45 -14.09
C SER A 218 -2.82 0.00 -13.58
N ILE A 219 -3.60 -0.84 -14.28
CA ILE A 219 -3.93 -2.20 -13.83
C ILE A 219 -2.73 -3.16 -13.90
N PRO A 220 -1.92 -3.22 -14.98
CA PRO A 220 -0.81 -4.18 -15.07
C PRO A 220 0.19 -4.03 -13.91
N GLY A 221 0.59 -2.80 -13.60
CA GLY A 221 1.50 -2.56 -12.48
C GLY A 221 0.87 -2.83 -11.12
N ALA A 222 -0.45 -2.63 -10.95
CA ALA A 222 -1.13 -3.04 -9.72
C ALA A 222 -1.04 -4.56 -9.53
N VAL A 223 -1.20 -5.33 -10.62
CA VAL A 223 -1.02 -6.80 -10.58
C VAL A 223 0.42 -7.16 -10.22
N VAL A 224 1.41 -6.52 -10.85
CA VAL A 224 2.84 -6.74 -10.52
C VAL A 224 3.11 -6.41 -9.05
N ALA A 225 2.61 -5.27 -8.55
CA ALA A 225 2.80 -4.87 -7.17
C ALA A 225 2.19 -5.89 -6.19
N VAL A 226 0.96 -6.34 -6.41
CA VAL A 226 0.31 -7.36 -5.55
C VAL A 226 1.06 -8.68 -5.62
N THR A 227 1.50 -9.10 -6.82
CA THR A 227 2.26 -10.34 -7.02
C THR A 227 3.62 -10.30 -6.31
N LEU A 228 4.24 -9.14 -6.15
CA LEU A 228 5.47 -8.97 -5.37
C LEU A 228 5.19 -8.83 -3.88
N TRP A 229 4.14 -8.11 -3.51
CA TRP A 229 3.81 -7.81 -2.12
C TRP A 229 3.36 -9.02 -1.32
N LEU A 230 2.49 -9.87 -1.90
CA LEU A 230 2.00 -11.06 -1.20
C LEU A 230 3.12 -12.04 -0.84
N PRO A 231 4.00 -12.48 -1.78
CA PRO A 231 5.12 -13.35 -1.42
C PRO A 231 6.11 -12.69 -0.46
N SER A 232 6.39 -11.39 -0.62
CA SER A 232 7.30 -10.66 0.28
C SER A 232 6.79 -10.67 1.72
N THR A 233 5.48 -10.42 1.90
CA THR A 233 4.84 -10.46 3.22
C THR A 233 4.86 -11.89 3.80
N LEU A 234 4.57 -12.91 2.98
CA LEU A 234 4.61 -14.30 3.40
C LEU A 234 6.03 -14.74 3.77
N LEU A 235 7.02 -14.42 2.96
CA LEU A 235 8.43 -14.72 3.23
C LEU A 235 8.92 -14.05 4.52
N LEU A 236 8.55 -12.80 4.75
CA LEU A 236 8.89 -12.10 5.98
C LEU A 236 8.25 -12.75 7.20
N ARG A 237 7.00 -13.19 7.07
CA ARG A 237 6.29 -13.95 8.11
C ARG A 237 7.00 -15.28 8.41
N MET A 238 7.31 -16.07 7.37
CA MET A 238 8.04 -17.34 7.52
C MET A 238 9.42 -17.14 8.14
N TYR A 239 10.13 -16.09 7.72
CA TYR A 239 11.42 -15.74 8.33
C TYR A 239 11.29 -15.49 9.82
N GLN A 240 10.28 -14.75 10.25
CA GLN A 240 10.07 -14.47 11.66
C GLN A 240 9.64 -15.69 12.48
N GLU A 241 8.78 -16.54 11.93
CA GLU A 241 8.35 -17.77 12.60
C GLU A 241 9.54 -18.71 12.86
N HIS A 242 10.56 -18.70 11.98
CA HIS A 242 11.73 -19.58 12.12
C HIS A 242 12.92 -18.92 12.82
N PHE A 243 13.15 -17.63 12.64
CA PHE A 243 14.35 -16.94 13.10
C PHE A 243 14.07 -15.81 14.09
N GLY A 244 12.80 -15.36 14.21
CA GLY A 244 12.42 -14.19 15.02
C GLY A 244 12.47 -14.40 16.54
N SER A 245 12.68 -15.62 17.05
CA SER A 245 12.67 -15.94 18.49
C SER A 245 13.93 -15.49 19.26
N SER A 246 14.78 -14.68 18.67
CA SER A 246 15.95 -14.13 19.33
C SER A 246 15.54 -13.19 20.47
N ARG A 247 15.60 -13.70 21.71
CA ARG A 247 15.31 -12.95 22.95
C ARG A 247 16.21 -11.73 23.16
N ILE A 248 17.28 -11.59 22.36
CA ILE A 248 18.31 -10.56 22.51
C ILE A 248 17.78 -9.18 22.07
N TYR A 249 16.98 -9.12 21.01
CA TYR A 249 16.54 -7.84 20.41
C TYR A 249 15.11 -7.41 20.82
N GLY A 250 14.31 -8.29 21.42
CA GLY A 250 12.99 -7.97 21.98
C GLY A 250 12.15 -6.99 21.15
N ARG A 251 11.85 -5.83 21.74
CA ARG A 251 11.03 -4.79 21.10
C ARG A 251 11.67 -4.17 19.86
N LEU A 252 13.01 -4.14 19.77
CA LEU A 252 13.72 -3.61 18.60
C LEU A 252 13.46 -4.46 17.35
N ASN A 253 13.33 -5.78 17.52
CA ASN A 253 13.01 -6.67 16.41
C ASN A 253 11.64 -6.36 15.82
N ALA A 254 10.64 -6.08 16.65
CA ALA A 254 9.30 -5.71 16.20
C ALA A 254 9.27 -4.40 15.39
N VAL A 255 10.03 -3.39 15.84
CA VAL A 255 10.19 -2.12 15.11
C VAL A 255 10.88 -2.35 13.76
N ALA A 256 12.00 -3.09 13.79
CA ALA A 256 12.75 -3.40 12.56
C ALA A 256 11.90 -4.17 11.54
N THR A 257 11.12 -5.15 12.01
CA THR A 257 10.21 -5.92 11.17
C THR A 257 9.11 -5.08 10.54
N LEU A 258 8.50 -4.20 11.35
CA LEU A 258 7.46 -3.31 10.85
C LEU A 258 8.02 -2.36 9.80
N LEU A 259 9.21 -1.78 10.05
CA LEU A 259 9.90 -0.95 9.06
C LEU A 259 10.25 -1.73 7.79
N LEU A 260 10.74 -2.96 7.94
CA LEU A 260 11.05 -3.83 6.80
C LEU A 260 9.79 -4.17 6.00
N TRP A 261 8.68 -4.45 6.67
CA TRP A 261 7.41 -4.72 5.99
C TRP A 261 6.90 -3.50 5.21
N LEU A 262 6.97 -2.30 5.80
CA LEU A 262 6.64 -1.04 5.12
C LEU A 262 7.59 -0.75 3.95
N TYR A 263 8.88 -1.06 4.11
CA TYR A 263 9.87 -0.94 3.05
C TYR A 263 9.58 -1.86 1.87
N LEU A 264 9.28 -3.15 2.12
CA LEU A 264 8.90 -4.12 1.09
C LEU A 264 7.60 -3.71 0.39
N THR A 265 6.66 -3.13 1.14
CA THR A 265 5.43 -2.56 0.59
C THR A 265 5.75 -1.41 -0.38
N GLY A 266 6.62 -0.50 0.01
CA GLY A 266 7.09 0.58 -0.88
C GLY A 266 7.80 0.07 -2.12
N ALA A 267 8.69 -0.90 -1.95
CA ALA A 267 9.41 -1.51 -3.07
C ALA A 267 8.43 -2.16 -4.07
N ALA A 268 7.43 -2.91 -3.58
CA ALA A 268 6.42 -3.52 -4.44
C ALA A 268 5.61 -2.46 -5.22
N ILE A 269 5.22 -1.35 -4.55
CA ILE A 269 4.52 -0.24 -5.18
C ILE A 269 5.37 0.40 -6.28
N PHE A 270 6.62 0.73 -6.01
CA PHE A 270 7.46 1.41 -6.99
C PHE A 270 7.85 0.51 -8.15
N VAL A 271 8.18 -0.77 -7.90
CA VAL A 271 8.43 -1.75 -8.97
C VAL A 271 7.20 -1.94 -9.86
N GLY A 272 5.99 -1.97 -9.27
CA GLY A 272 4.75 -1.97 -10.04
C GLY A 272 4.57 -0.71 -10.91
N GLY A 273 4.95 0.47 -10.38
CA GLY A 273 4.98 1.73 -11.13
C GLY A 273 5.95 1.69 -12.32
N GLU A 274 7.16 1.15 -12.10
CA GLU A 274 8.15 0.94 -13.18
C GLU A 274 7.64 -0.02 -14.25
N ALA A 275 7.03 -1.13 -13.83
CA ALA A 275 6.45 -2.08 -14.78
C ALA A 275 5.38 -1.42 -15.65
N ASN A 276 4.50 -0.59 -15.08
CA ASN A 276 3.52 0.19 -15.83
C ASN A 276 4.21 1.14 -16.83
N SER A 277 5.24 1.87 -16.37
CA SER A 277 6.00 2.80 -17.21
C SER A 277 6.65 2.10 -18.40
N GLU A 278 7.25 0.93 -18.19
CA GLU A 278 7.90 0.16 -19.25
C GLU A 278 6.89 -0.47 -20.24
N ILE A 279 5.74 -0.94 -19.76
CA ILE A 279 4.65 -1.44 -20.62
C ILE A 279 4.12 -0.30 -21.49
N GLU A 280 3.94 0.89 -20.90
CA GLU A 280 3.46 2.06 -21.63
C GLU A 280 4.48 2.54 -22.69
N LYS A 281 5.79 2.50 -22.39
CA LYS A 281 6.85 2.81 -23.35
C LYS A 281 6.84 1.84 -24.53
N ALA A 282 6.77 0.55 -24.26
CA ALA A 282 6.72 -0.47 -25.30
C ALA A 282 5.51 -0.31 -26.22
N ALA A 283 4.36 0.05 -25.64
CA ALA A 283 3.17 0.35 -26.45
C ALA A 283 3.36 1.57 -27.33
N ALA A 284 4.08 2.61 -26.85
CA ALA A 284 4.43 3.78 -27.64
C ALA A 284 5.40 3.43 -28.79
N GLU A 285 6.42 2.60 -28.52
CA GLU A 285 7.36 2.09 -29.51
C GLU A 285 6.64 1.28 -30.60
N ALA A 286 5.56 0.58 -30.27
CA ALA A 286 4.72 -0.18 -31.19
C ALA A 286 3.69 0.70 -31.96
N GLY A 287 3.73 2.04 -31.81
CA GLY A 287 2.91 2.97 -32.59
C GLY A 287 1.46 3.13 -32.12
N HIS A 288 1.15 2.77 -30.88
CA HIS A 288 -0.20 2.95 -30.34
C HIS A 288 -0.46 4.40 -29.95
N SER A 289 -1.50 5.01 -30.54
CA SER A 289 -1.88 6.42 -30.34
C SER A 289 -2.45 6.72 -28.93
N ASP A 290 -2.78 5.69 -28.16
CA ASP A 290 -3.39 5.85 -26.82
C ASP A 290 -2.37 5.98 -25.71
N VAL A 291 -1.11 6.15 -26.01
CA VAL A 291 0.00 6.19 -25.07
C VAL A 291 0.51 7.61 -24.91
N ARG A 292 1.15 7.90 -23.78
CA ARG A 292 1.81 9.19 -23.55
C ARG A 292 2.77 9.53 -24.67
N GLY A 293 2.67 10.76 -25.21
CA GLY A 293 3.61 11.28 -26.20
C GLY A 293 5.04 11.39 -25.63
N ALA A 294 6.05 11.27 -26.51
CA ALA A 294 7.47 11.38 -26.14
C ALA A 294 7.82 12.69 -25.39
N GLY A 295 7.08 13.78 -25.64
CA GLY A 295 7.28 15.09 -24.99
C GLY A 295 6.78 15.21 -23.54
N GLU A 296 6.10 14.19 -23.01
CA GLU A 296 5.67 14.14 -21.60
C GLU A 296 6.71 13.50 -20.68
N ARG A 297 7.66 12.78 -21.25
CA ARG A 297 8.75 12.14 -20.53
C ARG A 297 9.88 13.15 -20.30
N ARG A 298 10.52 13.04 -19.16
CA ARG A 298 11.76 13.76 -18.90
C ARG A 298 12.75 13.37 -20.00
N SER A 299 13.24 14.32 -20.76
CA SER A 299 14.32 14.07 -21.70
C SER A 299 15.48 13.50 -20.89
N GLY A 300 15.73 12.21 -21.06
CA GLY A 300 16.86 11.55 -20.42
C GLY A 300 18.09 12.38 -20.73
N GLY A 301 18.90 12.70 -19.72
CA GLY A 301 20.15 13.42 -19.88
C GLY A 301 21.11 12.67 -20.78
N GLY A 302 20.86 12.73 -22.07
CA GLY A 302 21.79 12.43 -23.12
C GLY A 302 22.68 13.66 -23.26
N GLY A 303 23.83 13.64 -22.59
CA GLY A 303 24.89 14.55 -22.90
C GLY A 303 25.24 14.40 -24.37
N SER A 304 24.77 15.30 -25.19
CA SER A 304 25.42 15.62 -26.45
C SER A 304 26.57 16.56 -26.13
N SER A 305 27.72 16.01 -25.76
CA SER A 305 28.98 16.62 -26.07
C SER A 305 29.19 16.50 -27.58
N ASP A 306 28.73 17.47 -28.32
CA ASP A 306 29.20 17.77 -29.66
C ASP A 306 29.02 19.26 -29.88
N GLN A 307 30.06 20.01 -29.59
CA GLN A 307 30.77 21.02 -30.40
C GLN A 307 31.87 21.66 -29.59
#